data_6a5776c5242437f8318b30aba3f09ff2
#
_entry.id   6a5776c5242437f8318b30aba3f09ff2
#
_cell.length_a   1.000
_cell.length_b   1.000
_cell.length_c   1.000
_cell.angle_alpha   90.00
_cell.angle_beta   90.00
_cell.angle_gamma   90.00
#
_symmetry.space_group_name_H-M   'P 1'
#
loop_
_entity.id
_entity.type
_entity.pdbx_description
1 polymer ?
#
loop_
_entity_poly.entity_id
_entity_poly.type
_entity_poly.pdbx_seq_one_letter_code
_entity_poly.pdbx_strand_id
1 'polypeptide(L)'
;LLRLIVCLTTHKARVMKIDLSGKVALVTASTAGIGFAIAKGLAASGAEVVVNGRSERSVNEAIARLQNEVPGARPRAAVADLSGGEGVAQLLQAVNGVDILVNNAGIYGPLDFYDTDDAIWENYWQTNVMSGVRLSRALLPAMVQKGWGRVVFISSESARNIPADMIHYGVTKTAQLSL
;
A
#
# COMPACT_ATOMS: atom_id res chain seq x y z
N LEU A 1 -41.49 8.90 47.93
CA LEU A 1 -41.15 9.06 46.50
C LEU A 1 -39.63 9.23 46.38
N LEU A 2 -38.92 8.10 46.17
CA LEU A 2 -37.48 8.13 45.86
C LEU A 2 -37.28 8.45 44.35
N ARG A 3 -36.72 9.60 44.03
CA ARG A 3 -36.24 9.89 42.65
C ARG A 3 -34.85 9.30 42.49
N LEU A 4 -34.78 8.23 41.70
CA LEU A 4 -33.53 7.66 41.24
C LEU A 4 -32.96 8.61 40.15
N ILE A 5 -31.92 9.39 40.47
CA ILE A 5 -31.17 10.16 39.48
C ILE A 5 -30.16 9.21 38.85
N VAL A 6 -30.48 8.68 37.66
CA VAL A 6 -29.53 7.94 36.85
C VAL A 6 -28.62 8.96 36.16
N CYS A 7 -27.41 9.15 36.67
CA CYS A 7 -26.39 9.92 36.04
C CYS A 7 -25.80 9.11 34.86
N LEU A 8 -26.37 9.31 33.67
CA LEU A 8 -25.77 8.78 32.42
C LEU A 8 -24.53 9.58 32.10
N THR A 9 -23.40 9.20 32.67
CA THR A 9 -22.11 9.66 32.16
C THR A 9 -21.87 9.00 30.80
N THR A 10 -22.19 9.73 29.73
CA THR A 10 -21.75 9.34 28.37
C THR A 10 -20.24 9.40 28.33
N HIS A 11 -19.60 8.28 28.58
CA HIS A 11 -18.20 8.12 28.21
C HIS A 11 -18.14 8.21 26.70
N LYS A 12 -17.84 9.39 26.14
CA LYS A 12 -17.39 9.50 24.77
C LYS A 12 -16.10 8.67 24.68
N ALA A 13 -16.18 7.50 24.08
CA ALA A 13 -15.01 6.74 23.73
C ALA A 13 -14.05 7.71 22.99
N ARG A 14 -12.85 7.91 23.54
CA ARG A 14 -11.80 8.67 22.85
C ARG A 14 -11.42 7.87 21.61
N VAL A 15 -12.04 8.19 20.50
CA VAL A 15 -11.60 7.66 19.19
C VAL A 15 -10.20 8.21 18.96
N MET A 16 -9.22 7.32 18.82
CA MET A 16 -7.86 7.71 18.48
C MET A 16 -7.91 8.37 17.08
N LYS A 17 -7.61 9.66 17.02
CA LYS A 17 -7.55 10.40 15.75
C LYS A 17 -6.12 10.36 15.24
N ILE A 18 -5.90 9.68 14.13
CA ILE A 18 -4.64 9.72 13.40
C ILE A 18 -4.67 10.97 12.51
N ASP A 19 -3.67 11.84 12.65
CA ASP A 19 -3.50 13.02 11.82
C ASP A 19 -2.21 12.88 11.01
N LEU A 20 -2.36 12.81 9.69
CA LEU A 20 -1.29 12.73 8.71
C LEU A 20 -1.19 13.99 7.85
N SER A 21 -1.72 15.11 8.32
CA SER A 21 -1.62 16.40 7.62
C SER A 21 -0.16 16.75 7.32
N GLY A 22 0.11 17.18 6.10
CA GLY A 22 1.46 17.50 5.62
C GLY A 22 2.34 16.27 5.34
N LYS A 23 1.80 15.05 5.37
CA LYS A 23 2.51 13.83 4.97
C LYS A 23 2.13 13.40 3.56
N VAL A 24 3.11 12.91 2.81
CA VAL A 24 2.92 12.32 1.49
C VAL A 24 2.99 10.80 1.59
N ALA A 25 1.94 10.12 1.13
CA ALA A 25 1.84 8.67 1.16
C ALA A 25 1.80 8.10 -0.25
N LEU A 26 2.78 7.28 -0.60
CA LEU A 26 2.77 6.47 -1.81
C LEU A 26 2.20 5.09 -1.50
N VAL A 27 1.11 4.72 -2.19
CA VAL A 27 0.52 3.39 -2.10
C VAL A 27 0.64 2.72 -3.47
N THR A 28 1.43 1.64 -3.55
CA THR A 28 1.61 0.94 -4.82
C THR A 28 0.40 0.06 -5.16
N ALA A 29 0.07 -0.06 -6.46
CA ALA A 29 -1.12 -0.79 -6.94
C ALA A 29 -2.41 -0.38 -6.21
N SER A 30 -2.68 0.92 -6.13
CA SER A 30 -3.76 1.49 -5.32
C SER A 30 -5.00 1.91 -6.11
N THR A 31 -5.19 1.39 -7.31
CA THR A 31 -6.36 1.72 -8.14
C THR A 31 -7.62 0.97 -7.74
N ALA A 32 -7.50 -0.15 -7.00
CA ALA A 32 -8.63 -0.97 -6.57
C ALA A 32 -8.28 -1.76 -5.29
N GLY A 33 -9.25 -2.51 -4.77
CA GLY A 33 -9.07 -3.48 -3.69
C GLY A 33 -8.43 -2.91 -2.43
N ILE A 34 -7.50 -3.68 -1.85
CA ILE A 34 -6.79 -3.34 -0.61
C ILE A 34 -6.00 -2.04 -0.75
N GLY A 35 -5.27 -1.88 -1.85
CA GLY A 35 -4.47 -0.67 -2.09
C GLY A 35 -5.32 0.59 -2.13
N PHE A 36 -6.49 0.56 -2.78
CA PHE A 36 -7.41 1.68 -2.80
C PHE A 36 -7.99 1.97 -1.41
N ALA A 37 -8.36 0.94 -0.65
CA ALA A 37 -8.87 1.12 0.71
C ALA A 37 -7.84 1.75 1.64
N ILE A 38 -6.56 1.36 1.52
CA ILE A 38 -5.44 1.97 2.25
C ILE A 38 -5.26 3.44 1.83
N ALA A 39 -5.23 3.71 0.52
CA ALA A 39 -5.12 5.07 -0.02
C ALA A 39 -6.23 5.98 0.52
N LYS A 40 -7.48 5.47 0.54
CA LYS A 40 -8.63 6.17 1.12
C LYS A 40 -8.47 6.46 2.61
N GLY A 41 -8.02 5.46 3.40
CA GLY A 41 -7.80 5.64 4.84
C GLY A 41 -6.73 6.68 5.14
N LEU A 42 -5.62 6.67 4.38
CA LEU A 42 -4.55 7.65 4.52
C LEU A 42 -5.00 9.06 4.12
N ALA A 43 -5.75 9.19 3.03
CA ALA A 43 -6.33 10.47 2.60
C ALA A 43 -7.33 11.01 3.63
N ALA A 44 -8.20 10.17 4.18
CA ALA A 44 -9.15 10.53 5.23
C ALA A 44 -8.45 10.96 6.54
N SER A 45 -7.22 10.49 6.76
CA SER A 45 -6.35 10.92 7.86
C SER A 45 -5.53 12.18 7.54
N GLY A 46 -5.73 12.82 6.38
CA GLY A 46 -5.11 14.08 6.00
C GLY A 46 -3.83 13.97 5.16
N ALA A 47 -3.39 12.77 4.79
CA ALA A 47 -2.22 12.61 3.93
C ALA A 47 -2.54 13.02 2.48
N GLU A 48 -1.55 13.59 1.80
CA GLU A 48 -1.52 13.67 0.34
C GLU A 48 -1.15 12.28 -0.21
N VAL A 49 -2.05 11.68 -0.99
CA VAL A 49 -1.86 10.31 -1.45
C VAL A 49 -1.43 10.27 -2.91
N VAL A 50 -0.36 9.55 -3.20
CA VAL A 50 0.06 9.19 -4.55
C VAL A 50 -0.54 7.85 -4.91
N VAL A 51 -1.43 7.85 -5.90
CA VAL A 51 -2.11 6.66 -6.42
C VAL A 51 -1.28 6.07 -7.56
N ASN A 52 -0.85 4.82 -7.41
CA ASN A 52 -0.12 4.10 -8.45
C ASN A 52 -0.94 3.00 -9.09
N GLY A 53 -0.79 2.86 -10.38
CA GLY A 53 -1.34 1.81 -11.22
C GLY A 53 -0.63 1.71 -12.56
N ARG A 54 -0.91 0.67 -13.34
CA ARG A 54 -0.24 0.39 -14.62
C ARG A 54 -0.80 1.19 -15.80
N SER A 55 -1.99 1.76 -15.69
CA SER A 55 -2.61 2.53 -16.77
C SER A 55 -3.15 3.87 -16.28
N GLU A 56 -3.03 4.87 -17.12
CA GLU A 56 -3.59 6.21 -16.89
C GLU A 56 -5.09 6.16 -16.55
N ARG A 57 -5.83 5.35 -17.31
CA ARG A 57 -7.26 5.20 -17.12
C ARG A 57 -7.59 4.74 -15.70
N SER A 58 -7.01 3.64 -15.25
CA SER A 58 -7.31 3.09 -13.92
C SER A 58 -6.87 4.01 -12.78
N VAL A 59 -5.76 4.74 -12.97
CA VAL A 59 -5.27 5.71 -11.99
C VAL A 59 -6.22 6.92 -11.91
N ASN A 60 -6.66 7.47 -13.03
CA ASN A 60 -7.58 8.60 -13.08
C ASN A 60 -8.96 8.24 -12.52
N GLU A 61 -9.49 7.05 -12.82
CA GLU A 61 -10.74 6.54 -12.23
C GLU A 61 -10.62 6.41 -10.69
N ALA A 62 -9.50 5.89 -10.19
CA ALA A 62 -9.25 5.78 -8.75
C ALA A 62 -9.12 7.15 -8.07
N ILE A 63 -8.45 8.11 -8.70
CA ILE A 63 -8.34 9.48 -8.21
C ILE A 63 -9.71 10.14 -8.10
N ALA A 64 -10.52 10.08 -9.16
CA ALA A 64 -11.86 10.65 -9.15
C ALA A 64 -12.74 10.02 -8.06
N ARG A 65 -12.66 8.70 -7.91
CA ARG A 65 -13.35 7.97 -6.85
C ARG A 65 -12.87 8.41 -5.46
N LEU A 66 -11.55 8.56 -5.26
CA LEU A 66 -10.98 8.97 -3.99
C LEU A 66 -11.42 10.37 -3.59
N GLN A 67 -11.45 11.32 -4.53
CA GLN A 67 -11.93 12.68 -4.31
C GLN A 67 -13.42 12.73 -3.93
N ASN A 68 -14.24 11.87 -4.55
CA ASN A 68 -15.66 11.76 -4.22
C ASN A 68 -15.89 11.15 -2.82
N GLU A 69 -15.10 10.12 -2.45
CA GLU A 69 -15.27 9.40 -1.18
C GLU A 69 -14.58 10.11 0.01
N VAL A 70 -13.61 11.00 -0.25
CA VAL A 70 -12.89 11.76 0.77
C VAL A 70 -12.86 13.24 0.36
N PRO A 71 -13.86 14.03 0.77
CA PRO A 71 -13.91 15.45 0.45
C PRO A 71 -12.66 16.21 0.92
N GLY A 72 -12.06 16.98 0.02
CA GLY A 72 -10.82 17.73 0.30
C GLY A 72 -9.54 16.95 0.07
N ALA A 73 -9.59 15.66 -0.27
CA ALA A 73 -8.40 14.90 -0.65
C ALA A 73 -7.75 15.46 -1.91
N ARG A 74 -6.42 15.46 -1.94
CA ARG A 74 -5.60 15.93 -3.08
C ARG A 74 -4.70 14.78 -3.56
N PRO A 75 -5.27 13.73 -4.16
CA PRO A 75 -4.46 12.62 -4.67
C PRO A 75 -3.67 13.04 -5.90
N ARG A 76 -2.48 12.45 -6.06
CA ARG A 76 -1.63 12.59 -7.25
C ARG A 76 -1.55 11.27 -8.00
N ALA A 77 -1.43 11.34 -9.32
CA ALA A 77 -1.24 10.18 -10.18
C ALA A 77 0.24 9.79 -10.28
N ALA A 78 0.51 8.48 -10.28
CA ALA A 78 1.81 7.94 -10.63
C ALA A 78 1.61 6.64 -11.43
N VAL A 79 1.59 6.77 -12.76
CA VAL A 79 1.41 5.63 -13.68
C VAL A 79 2.75 4.95 -13.87
N ALA A 80 2.85 3.69 -13.46
CA ALA A 80 4.05 2.87 -13.64
C ALA A 80 3.73 1.38 -13.43
N ASP A 81 4.36 0.50 -14.19
CA ASP A 81 4.36 -0.94 -13.97
C ASP A 81 5.55 -1.35 -13.11
N LEU A 82 5.27 -1.88 -11.93
CA LEU A 82 6.30 -2.23 -10.94
C LEU A 82 6.84 -3.66 -11.08
N SER A 83 6.47 -4.38 -12.14
CA SER A 83 6.99 -5.72 -12.43
C SER A 83 8.48 -5.72 -12.84
N GLY A 84 9.04 -4.55 -13.15
CA GLY A 84 10.43 -4.37 -13.52
C GLY A 84 11.09 -3.14 -12.91
N GLY A 85 12.44 -3.07 -13.05
CA GLY A 85 13.23 -1.94 -12.55
C GLY A 85 12.94 -0.61 -13.26
N GLU A 86 12.62 -0.66 -14.54
CA GLU A 86 12.32 0.52 -15.36
C GLU A 86 11.06 1.24 -14.86
N GLY A 87 9.97 0.50 -14.64
CA GLY A 87 8.75 1.09 -14.09
C GLY A 87 8.94 1.66 -12.68
N VAL A 88 9.77 1.01 -11.85
CA VAL A 88 10.14 1.59 -10.55
C VAL A 88 10.90 2.91 -10.71
N ALA A 89 11.84 2.99 -11.66
CA ALA A 89 12.57 4.23 -11.94
C ALA A 89 11.62 5.33 -12.44
N GLN A 90 10.68 4.99 -13.33
CA GLN A 90 9.62 5.91 -13.77
C GLN A 90 8.77 6.42 -12.60
N LEU A 91 8.34 5.55 -11.71
CA LEU A 91 7.59 5.94 -10.52
C LEU A 91 8.38 6.90 -9.65
N LEU A 92 9.65 6.62 -9.40
CA LEU A 92 10.52 7.47 -8.57
C LEU A 92 10.75 8.86 -9.15
N GLN A 93 10.73 9.01 -10.49
CA GLN A 93 10.78 10.32 -11.13
C GLN A 93 9.49 11.13 -10.96
N ALA A 94 8.34 10.44 -10.85
CA ALA A 94 7.03 11.06 -10.71
C ALA A 94 6.68 11.46 -9.27
N VAL A 95 7.44 10.97 -8.26
CA VAL A 95 7.13 11.20 -6.85
C VAL A 95 8.22 11.96 -6.12
N ASN A 96 7.82 12.89 -5.25
CA ASN A 96 8.72 13.65 -4.40
C ASN A 96 8.23 13.63 -2.95
N GLY A 97 9.18 13.64 -2.01
CA GLY A 97 8.91 13.91 -0.61
C GLY A 97 8.07 12.84 0.10
N VAL A 98 8.14 11.59 -0.34
CA VAL A 98 7.38 10.48 0.26
C VAL A 98 7.76 10.28 1.71
N ASP A 99 6.77 10.35 2.60
CA ASP A 99 6.90 10.11 4.03
C ASP A 99 6.40 8.70 4.42
N ILE A 100 5.41 8.20 3.70
CA ILE A 100 4.81 6.89 3.93
C ILE A 100 4.85 6.10 2.62
N LEU A 101 5.52 4.96 2.63
CA LEU A 101 5.53 4.00 1.53
C LEU A 101 4.73 2.77 1.93
N VAL A 102 3.68 2.46 1.17
CA VAL A 102 2.93 1.20 1.30
C VAL A 102 3.22 0.33 0.09
N ASN A 103 4.06 -0.69 0.28
CA ASN A 103 4.34 -1.72 -0.70
C ASN A 103 3.18 -2.72 -0.76
N ASN A 104 2.16 -2.38 -1.56
CA ASN A 104 0.96 -3.19 -1.75
C ASN A 104 0.97 -3.92 -3.11
N ALA A 105 1.78 -3.49 -4.07
CA ALA A 105 1.89 -4.15 -5.36
C ALA A 105 2.21 -5.64 -5.19
N GLY A 106 1.47 -6.48 -5.91
CA GLY A 106 1.65 -7.91 -5.89
C GLY A 106 0.68 -8.61 -6.82
N ILE A 107 1.11 -9.76 -7.30
CA ILE A 107 0.32 -10.69 -8.08
C ILE A 107 0.14 -11.99 -7.28
N TYR A 108 -0.97 -12.66 -7.50
CA TYR A 108 -1.29 -13.95 -6.89
C TYR A 108 -2.19 -14.76 -7.82
N GLY A 109 -2.19 -16.05 -7.64
CA GLY A 109 -3.05 -16.97 -8.35
C GLY A 109 -2.64 -18.42 -8.08
N PRO A 110 -3.59 -19.36 -8.04
CA PRO A 110 -3.27 -20.77 -7.89
C PRO A 110 -2.60 -21.29 -9.17
N LEU A 111 -1.55 -22.09 -9.00
CA LEU A 111 -0.87 -22.79 -10.06
C LEU A 111 -0.13 -24.00 -9.43
N ASP A 112 -0.20 -25.15 -10.09
CA ASP A 112 0.50 -26.33 -9.64
C ASP A 112 2.01 -26.10 -9.65
N PHE A 113 2.71 -26.70 -8.68
CA PHE A 113 4.17 -26.52 -8.54
C PHE A 113 4.93 -26.98 -9.79
N TYR A 114 4.49 -28.06 -10.40
CA TYR A 114 5.13 -28.60 -11.61
C TYR A 114 4.84 -27.82 -12.88
N ASP A 115 3.76 -26.99 -12.89
CA ASP A 115 3.39 -26.11 -13.98
C ASP A 115 3.98 -24.68 -13.81
N THR A 116 4.71 -24.44 -12.72
CA THR A 116 5.32 -23.16 -12.40
C THR A 116 6.75 -23.11 -12.91
N ASP A 117 6.95 -22.59 -14.11
CA ASP A 117 8.27 -22.44 -14.72
C ASP A 117 9.09 -21.26 -14.13
N ASP A 118 10.36 -21.18 -14.51
CA ASP A 118 11.29 -20.15 -14.04
C ASP A 118 10.78 -18.72 -14.36
N ALA A 119 10.12 -18.53 -15.49
CA ALA A 119 9.60 -17.21 -15.88
C ALA A 119 8.47 -16.75 -14.95
N ILE A 120 7.62 -17.67 -14.52
CA ILE A 120 6.57 -17.41 -13.53
C ILE A 120 7.20 -17.07 -12.19
N TRP A 121 8.16 -17.85 -11.71
CA TRP A 121 8.91 -17.57 -10.47
C TRP A 121 9.54 -16.18 -10.50
N GLU A 122 10.23 -15.86 -11.58
CA GLU A 122 10.89 -14.56 -11.73
C GLU A 122 9.88 -13.41 -11.74
N ASN A 123 8.76 -13.54 -12.48
CA ASN A 123 7.71 -12.52 -12.50
C ASN A 123 7.13 -12.25 -11.10
N TYR A 124 6.85 -13.32 -10.34
CA TYR A 124 6.37 -13.17 -8.96
C TYR A 124 7.41 -12.53 -8.05
N TRP A 125 8.68 -12.91 -8.20
CA TRP A 125 9.78 -12.33 -7.42
C TRP A 125 9.96 -10.84 -7.73
N GLN A 126 10.02 -10.48 -8.98
CA GLN A 126 10.18 -9.09 -9.42
C GLN A 126 9.01 -8.21 -8.95
N THR A 127 7.78 -8.70 -9.11
CA THR A 127 6.59 -7.92 -8.79
C THR A 127 6.35 -7.83 -7.28
N ASN A 128 6.41 -8.95 -6.56
CA ASN A 128 6.01 -9.01 -5.15
C ASN A 128 7.12 -8.61 -4.18
N VAL A 129 8.39 -8.85 -4.54
CA VAL A 129 9.53 -8.62 -3.66
C VAL A 129 10.37 -7.44 -4.12
N MET A 130 10.91 -7.53 -5.34
CA MET A 130 11.89 -6.56 -5.82
C MET A 130 11.31 -5.17 -6.06
N SER A 131 10.02 -5.04 -6.37
CA SER A 131 9.34 -3.74 -6.43
C SER A 131 9.48 -2.99 -5.10
N GLY A 132 9.14 -3.65 -3.98
CA GLY A 132 9.23 -3.07 -2.65
C GLY A 132 10.66 -2.82 -2.18
N VAL A 133 11.60 -3.73 -2.50
CA VAL A 133 13.03 -3.56 -2.20
C VAL A 133 13.58 -2.31 -2.90
N ARG A 134 13.30 -2.14 -4.20
CA ARG A 134 13.78 -0.99 -4.98
C ARG A 134 13.22 0.33 -4.47
N LEU A 135 11.89 0.38 -4.21
CA LEU A 135 11.23 1.57 -3.69
C LEU A 135 11.73 1.91 -2.27
N SER A 136 11.82 0.93 -1.38
CA SER A 136 12.32 1.14 -0.02
C SER A 136 13.76 1.65 -0.04
N ARG A 137 14.63 1.04 -0.83
CA ARG A 137 16.04 1.46 -0.97
C ARG A 137 16.17 2.90 -1.48
N ALA A 138 15.29 3.33 -2.38
CA ALA A 138 15.34 4.68 -2.94
C ALA A 138 14.76 5.73 -1.99
N LEU A 139 13.71 5.42 -1.22
CA LEU A 139 12.96 6.39 -0.44
C LEU A 139 13.40 6.48 1.03
N LEU A 140 13.91 5.39 1.61
CA LEU A 140 14.35 5.35 3.01
C LEU A 140 15.43 6.39 3.36
N PRO A 141 16.47 6.67 2.54
CA PRO A 141 17.49 7.63 2.91
C PRO A 141 16.93 9.02 3.24
N ALA A 142 15.96 9.51 2.46
CA ALA A 142 15.31 10.79 2.72
C ALA A 142 14.44 10.76 4.00
N MET A 143 13.78 9.65 4.28
CA MET A 143 13.01 9.46 5.52
C MET A 143 13.94 9.47 6.75
N VAL A 144 15.07 8.79 6.67
CA VAL A 144 16.09 8.76 7.73
C VAL A 144 16.66 10.16 7.98
N GLN A 145 17.05 10.87 6.91
CA GLN A 145 17.57 12.24 7.02
C GLN A 145 16.55 13.20 7.65
N LYS A 146 15.26 13.02 7.34
CA LYS A 146 14.16 13.81 7.90
C LYS A 146 13.83 13.43 9.36
N GLY A 147 14.33 12.30 9.86
CA GLY A 147 14.00 11.74 11.17
C GLY A 147 12.58 11.20 11.27
N TRP A 148 11.88 11.05 10.14
CA TRP A 148 10.51 10.54 10.11
C TRP A 148 10.20 9.80 8.81
N GLY A 149 9.60 8.63 8.89
CA GLY A 149 9.10 7.86 7.76
C GLY A 149 8.40 6.58 8.19
N ARG A 150 7.62 6.02 7.30
CA ARG A 150 6.98 4.71 7.50
C ARG A 150 7.07 3.91 6.20
N VAL A 151 7.58 2.69 6.31
CA VAL A 151 7.56 1.70 5.21
C VAL A 151 6.75 0.51 5.68
N VAL A 152 5.75 0.14 4.89
CA VAL A 152 4.82 -0.96 5.18
C VAL A 152 4.82 -1.91 3.99
N PHE A 153 4.90 -3.21 4.26
CA PHE A 153 4.68 -4.26 3.27
C PHE A 153 3.34 -4.95 3.53
N ILE A 154 2.52 -5.08 2.49
CA ILE A 154 1.27 -5.84 2.57
C ILE A 154 1.60 -7.30 2.27
N SER A 155 1.84 -8.05 3.34
CA SER A 155 2.09 -9.49 3.25
C SER A 155 0.77 -10.28 3.15
N SER A 156 0.76 -11.53 3.56
CA SER A 156 -0.39 -12.43 3.48
C SER A 156 -0.30 -13.50 4.57
N GLU A 157 -1.42 -14.12 4.92
CA GLU A 157 -1.42 -15.37 5.68
C GLU A 157 -0.59 -16.44 4.99
N SER A 158 -0.59 -16.46 3.65
CA SER A 158 0.23 -17.35 2.82
C SER A 158 1.76 -17.17 3.02
N ALA A 159 2.19 -16.20 3.81
CA ALA A 159 3.58 -16.11 4.26
C ALA A 159 3.93 -17.12 5.36
N ARG A 160 2.93 -17.69 6.03
CA ARG A 160 3.07 -18.66 7.13
C ARG A 160 2.35 -19.97 6.85
N ASN A 161 1.14 -19.88 6.30
CA ASN A 161 0.33 -21.05 5.88
C ASN A 161 0.30 -21.07 4.36
N ILE A 162 1.34 -21.64 3.73
CA ILE A 162 1.50 -21.60 2.28
C ILE A 162 0.57 -22.63 1.65
N PRO A 163 -0.41 -22.24 0.80
CA PRO A 163 -1.25 -23.19 0.06
C PRO A 163 -0.40 -24.00 -0.91
N ALA A 164 -0.70 -25.29 -1.04
CA ALA A 164 0.06 -26.19 -1.92
C ALA A 164 0.05 -25.77 -3.40
N ASP A 165 -1.04 -25.14 -3.83
CA ASP A 165 -1.23 -24.60 -5.18
C ASP A 165 -0.77 -23.14 -5.34
N MET A 166 -0.09 -22.57 -4.34
CA MET A 166 0.39 -21.18 -4.36
C MET A 166 1.80 -21.05 -3.75
N ILE A 167 2.65 -22.04 -3.91
CA ILE A 167 4.01 -22.06 -3.32
C ILE A 167 4.84 -20.86 -3.80
N HIS A 168 4.83 -20.58 -5.09
CA HIS A 168 5.51 -19.44 -5.71
C HIS A 168 5.07 -18.09 -5.10
N TYR A 169 3.78 -17.90 -4.84
CA TYR A 169 3.27 -16.74 -4.13
C TYR A 169 3.70 -16.72 -2.67
N GLY A 170 3.52 -17.84 -1.96
CA GLY A 170 3.87 -17.98 -0.55
C GLY A 170 5.34 -17.64 -0.27
N VAL A 171 6.27 -18.11 -1.11
CA VAL A 171 7.70 -17.78 -1.01
C VAL A 171 7.91 -16.25 -1.08
N THR A 172 7.25 -15.55 -2.00
CA THR A 172 7.39 -14.10 -2.09
C THR A 172 6.83 -13.38 -0.87
N LYS A 173 5.72 -13.86 -0.31
CA LYS A 173 5.10 -13.29 0.89
C LYS A 173 5.90 -13.58 2.16
N THR A 174 6.54 -14.75 2.24
CA THR A 174 7.51 -15.06 3.31
C THR A 174 8.75 -14.16 3.21
N ALA A 175 9.28 -13.94 2.02
CA ALA A 175 10.40 -13.02 1.81
C ALA A 175 10.07 -11.59 2.29
N GLN A 176 8.83 -11.11 2.11
CA GLN A 176 8.40 -9.81 2.62
C GLN A 176 8.40 -9.70 4.15
N LEU A 177 8.31 -10.81 4.90
CA LEU A 177 8.44 -10.79 6.36
C LEU A 177 9.89 -10.55 6.82
N SER A 178 10.86 -10.77 5.94
CA SER A 178 12.29 -10.57 6.23
C SER A 178 12.77 -9.14 5.91
N LEU A 179 11.95 -8.38 5.18
CA LEU A 179 12.22 -6.98 4.81
C LEU A 179 11.69 -6.01 5.85
#